data_bbe46213bb2995064721435e0cce114a
#
_entry.id   bbe46213bb2995064721435e0cce114a
#
_cell.length_a   1.000
_cell.length_b   1.000
_cell.length_c   1.000
_cell.angle_alpha   90.00
_cell.angle_beta   90.00
_cell.angle_gamma   90.00
#
_symmetry.space_group_name_H-M   'P 1'
#
loop_
_entity.id
_entity.type
_entity.pdbx_description
1 polymer ?
#
loop_
_entity_poly.entity_id
_entity_poly.type
_entity_poly.pdbx_seq_one_letter_code
_entity_poly.pdbx_strand_id
1 'polypeptide(L)'
;MAKATRRRMRAYVLIETAPGKTKSVKKELGKVKAAPSAVVRLDAVTGPYDFIAVVEGPSLDAIGELVTEDIGTIDGVTRTTTCVAVAIG
;
A
#
# COMPACT_ATOMS: atom_id res chain seq x y z
N MET A 1 -23.60 -8.53 18.11
CA MET A 1 -23.10 -8.56 17.78
C MET A 1 -22.23 -8.41 17.23
N ALA A 2 -22.27 -8.69 16.78
CA ALA A 2 -21.54 -8.81 16.35
C ALA A 2 -21.00 -8.30 15.81
N LYS A 3 -20.60 -8.12 15.74
CA LYS A 3 -20.03 -7.69 15.19
C LYS A 3 -19.39 -7.70 14.44
N ALA A 4 -19.59 -7.71 14.39
CA ALA A 4 -19.11 -7.81 13.79
C ALA A 4 -18.35 -7.89 13.07
N THR A 5 -18.34 -8.13 12.98
CA THR A 5 -17.64 -8.57 12.15
C THR A 5 -17.27 -7.85 10.97
N ARG A 6 -16.83 -6.77 11.10
CA ARG A 6 -16.39 -6.01 10.07
C ARG A 6 -15.02 -6.46 9.72
N ARG A 7 -14.86 -7.17 8.69
CA ARG A 7 -13.58 -7.56 8.23
C ARG A 7 -12.97 -6.47 7.47
N ARG A 8 -11.73 -6.17 7.77
CA ARG A 8 -10.96 -5.26 6.94
C ARG A 8 -10.27 -6.07 5.86
N MET A 9 -10.17 -5.51 4.69
CA MET A 9 -9.44 -6.12 3.60
C MET A 9 -7.98 -5.73 3.66
N ARG A 10 -7.13 -6.62 3.18
CA ARG A 10 -5.69 -6.40 3.19
C ARG A 10 -5.14 -6.57 1.78
N ALA A 11 -4.20 -5.72 1.44
CA ALA A 11 -3.49 -5.83 0.17
C ALA A 11 -2.00 -5.59 0.40
N TYR A 12 -1.21 -6.19 -0.48
CA TYR A 12 0.24 -5.99 -0.50
C TYR A 12 0.53 -5.18 -1.75
N VAL A 13 1.09 -4.00 -1.56
CA VAL A 13 1.39 -3.08 -2.64
C VAL A 13 2.89 -3.13 -2.90
N LEU A 14 3.26 -3.63 -4.07
CA LEU A 14 4.64 -3.76 -4.48
C LEU A 14 5.00 -2.49 -5.26
N ILE A 15 6.04 -1.79 -4.80
CA ILE A 15 6.35 -0.45 -5.29
C ILE A 15 7.73 -0.40 -5.92
N GLU A 16 7.78 0.11 -7.16
CA GLU A 16 9.04 0.35 -7.86
C GLU A 16 9.32 1.84 -7.86
N THR A 17 10.59 2.18 -7.68
CA THR A 17 11.01 3.58 -7.63
C THR A 17 12.06 3.87 -8.71
N ALA A 18 12.11 5.12 -9.14
CA ALA A 18 13.12 5.57 -10.08
C ALA A 18 14.49 5.61 -9.40
N PRO A 19 15.58 5.43 -10.18
CA PRO A 19 16.93 5.53 -9.64
C PRO A 19 17.14 6.85 -8.91
N GLY A 20 17.70 6.76 -7.72
CA GLY A 20 18.01 7.94 -6.92
C GLY A 20 16.84 8.50 -6.13
N LYS A 21 15.65 7.89 -6.27
CA LYS A 21 14.46 8.40 -5.60
C LYS A 21 14.02 7.56 -4.40
N THR A 22 14.71 6.47 -4.13
CA THR A 22 14.27 5.52 -3.11
C THR A 22 14.11 6.15 -1.73
N LYS A 23 15.07 6.97 -1.30
CA LYS A 23 15.00 7.60 0.02
C LYS A 23 13.85 8.59 0.13
N SER A 24 13.64 9.40 -0.91
CA SER A 24 12.56 10.38 -0.87
C SER A 24 11.21 9.68 -0.91
N VAL A 25 11.08 8.61 -1.68
CA VAL A 25 9.86 7.83 -1.72
C VAL A 25 9.57 7.20 -0.37
N LYS A 26 10.59 6.64 0.29
CA LYS A 26 10.41 6.07 1.63
C LYS A 26 9.82 7.10 2.59
N LYS A 27 10.36 8.31 2.55
CA LYS A 27 9.90 9.38 3.41
C LYS A 27 8.44 9.72 3.15
N GLU A 28 8.06 9.82 1.88
CA GLU A 28 6.69 10.15 1.52
C GLU A 28 5.73 9.01 1.85
N LEU A 29 6.16 7.76 1.67
CA LEU A 29 5.33 6.61 2.05
C LEU A 29 5.01 6.62 3.54
N GLY A 30 5.96 7.06 4.35
CA GLY A 30 5.74 7.16 5.79
C GLY A 30 4.71 8.19 6.20
N LYS A 31 4.36 9.10 5.29
CA LYS A 31 3.38 10.15 5.55
C LYS A 31 1.98 9.81 5.05
N VAL A 32 1.82 8.69 4.35
CA VAL A 32 0.54 8.36 3.75
C VAL A 32 -0.50 8.08 4.84
N LYS A 33 -1.58 8.85 4.79
CA LYS A 33 -2.71 8.71 5.69
C LYS A 33 -3.97 8.99 4.90
N ALA A 34 -4.71 7.96 4.62
CA ALA A 34 -5.91 8.09 3.81
C ALA A 34 -7.04 7.29 4.42
N ALA A 35 -7.46 7.71 5.62
CA ALA A 35 -8.58 7.06 6.26
C ALA A 35 -9.74 6.98 5.30
N PRO A 36 -10.49 5.87 5.28
CA PRO A 36 -10.48 4.79 6.25
C PRO A 36 -9.43 3.70 5.99
N SER A 37 -8.65 3.79 4.93
CA SER A 37 -7.57 2.85 4.68
C SER A 37 -6.28 3.31 5.34
N ALA A 38 -5.34 2.40 5.53
CA ALA A 38 -4.08 2.73 6.17
C ALA A 38 -2.95 1.82 5.69
N VAL A 39 -1.76 2.37 5.62
CA VAL A 39 -0.55 1.58 5.46
C VAL A 39 -0.18 1.09 6.86
N VAL A 40 -0.30 -0.21 7.08
CA VAL A 40 -0.06 -0.79 8.40
C VAL A 40 1.35 -1.33 8.56
N ARG A 41 2.05 -1.50 7.44
CA ARG A 41 3.43 -1.95 7.46
C ARG A 41 4.11 -1.55 6.17
N LEU A 42 5.38 -1.20 6.26
CA LEU A 42 6.17 -0.82 5.11
C LEU A 42 7.55 -1.43 5.25
N ASP A 43 7.96 -2.21 4.27
CA ASP A 43 9.29 -2.79 4.23
C ASP A 43 10.01 -2.34 2.97
N ALA A 44 11.28 -1.96 3.12
CA ALA A 44 12.17 -1.79 1.99
C ALA A 44 12.72 -3.18 1.65
N VAL A 45 12.77 -3.49 0.37
CA VAL A 45 13.14 -4.83 -0.08
C VAL A 45 14.16 -4.73 -1.21
N THR A 46 14.80 -5.84 -1.51
CA THR A 46 15.67 -5.96 -2.67
C THR A 46 15.01 -6.91 -3.67
N GLY A 47 15.31 -6.74 -4.94
CA GLY A 47 14.73 -7.57 -5.98
C GLY A 47 14.03 -6.72 -7.01
N PRO A 48 12.96 -7.22 -7.63
CA PRO A 48 12.27 -6.45 -8.67
C PRO A 48 11.47 -5.27 -8.15
N TYR A 49 11.31 -5.15 -6.83
CA TYR A 49 10.59 -4.05 -6.21
C TYR A 49 11.48 -3.41 -5.16
N ASP A 50 11.14 -2.18 -4.79
CA ASP A 50 11.90 -1.42 -3.79
C ASP A 50 11.23 -1.40 -2.44
N PHE A 51 9.90 -1.43 -2.42
CA PHE A 51 9.11 -1.44 -1.19
C PHE A 51 7.93 -2.37 -1.31
N ILE A 52 7.53 -2.93 -0.18
CA ILE A 52 6.27 -3.62 -0.04
C ILE A 52 5.51 -2.94 1.07
N ALA A 53 4.33 -2.41 0.77
CA ALA A 53 3.46 -1.80 1.75
C ALA A 53 2.28 -2.74 2.00
N VAL A 54 1.97 -2.97 3.27
CA VAL A 54 0.76 -3.70 3.63
C VAL A 54 -0.31 -2.67 3.93
N VAL A 55 -1.39 -2.73 3.20
CA VAL A 55 -2.49 -1.77 3.28
C VAL A 55 -3.74 -2.47 3.75
N GLU A 56 -4.47 -1.86 4.66
CA GLU A 56 -5.77 -2.37 5.11
C GLU A 56 -6.82 -1.31 4.92
N GLY A 57 -8.02 -1.74 4.59
CA GLY A 57 -9.14 -0.84 4.39
C GLY A 57 -10.46 -1.58 4.41
N PRO A 58 -11.56 -0.84 4.43
CA PRO A 58 -12.90 -1.46 4.51
C PRO A 58 -13.37 -2.09 3.20
N SER A 59 -12.78 -1.73 2.08
CA SER A 59 -13.19 -2.26 0.78
C SER A 59 -12.03 -2.19 -0.20
N LEU A 60 -12.16 -2.91 -1.31
CA LEU A 60 -11.19 -2.82 -2.39
C LEU A 60 -11.15 -1.43 -3.00
N ASP A 61 -12.30 -0.78 -3.09
CA ASP A 61 -12.35 0.58 -3.63
C ASP A 61 -11.56 1.54 -2.76
N ALA A 62 -11.69 1.42 -1.44
CA ALA A 62 -10.95 2.28 -0.51
C ALA A 62 -9.45 2.04 -0.61
N ILE A 63 -9.05 0.76 -0.71
CA ILE A 63 -7.63 0.41 -0.88
C ILE A 63 -7.11 0.93 -2.21
N GLY A 64 -7.87 0.73 -3.28
CA GLY A 64 -7.49 1.20 -4.61
C GLY A 64 -7.32 2.71 -4.65
N GLU A 65 -8.20 3.42 -3.95
CA GLU A 65 -8.11 4.87 -3.86
C GLU A 65 -6.83 5.31 -3.17
N LEU A 66 -6.50 4.67 -2.04
CA LEU A 66 -5.25 4.99 -1.35
C LEU A 66 -4.05 4.74 -2.26
N VAL A 67 -4.03 3.62 -2.95
CA VAL A 67 -2.90 3.29 -3.85
C VAL A 67 -2.81 4.29 -4.99
N THR A 68 -3.92 4.59 -5.63
CA THR A 68 -3.94 5.46 -6.81
C THR A 68 -3.67 6.92 -6.44
N GLU A 69 -4.30 7.41 -5.38
CA GLU A 69 -4.25 8.83 -5.05
C GLU A 69 -3.08 9.20 -4.16
N ASP A 70 -2.67 8.28 -3.28
CA ASP A 70 -1.69 8.64 -2.25
C ASP A 70 -0.33 7.97 -2.44
N ILE A 71 -0.27 6.79 -3.01
CA ILE A 71 1.00 6.11 -3.26
C ILE A 71 1.49 6.35 -4.68
N GLY A 72 0.63 6.11 -5.65
CA GLY A 72 1.01 6.20 -7.05
C GLY A 72 1.39 7.60 -7.51
N THR A 73 0.96 8.63 -6.77
CA THR A 73 1.28 10.02 -7.08
C THR A 73 2.56 10.52 -6.44
N ILE A 74 3.21 9.71 -5.61
CA ILE A 74 4.48 10.11 -4.99
C ILE A 74 5.54 10.26 -6.07
N ASP A 75 6.23 11.39 -6.06
CA ASP A 75 7.33 11.63 -7.00
C ASP A 75 8.41 10.56 -6.79
N GLY A 76 8.77 9.89 -7.86
CA GLY A 76 9.75 8.82 -7.81
C GLY A 76 9.15 7.42 -7.82
N VAL A 77 7.85 7.28 -7.59
CA VAL A 77 7.18 6.00 -7.77
C VAL A 77 6.91 5.81 -9.26
N THR A 78 7.47 4.75 -9.82
CA THR A 78 7.32 4.48 -11.25
C THR A 78 6.24 3.46 -11.54
N ARG A 79 5.96 2.58 -10.57
CA ARG A 79 4.97 1.54 -10.77
C ARG A 79 4.53 0.96 -9.44
N THR A 80 3.25 0.61 -9.35
CA THR A 80 2.71 -0.12 -8.22
C THR A 80 1.98 -1.36 -8.72
N THR A 81 2.07 -2.43 -7.95
CA THR A 81 1.33 -3.65 -8.21
C THR A 81 0.62 -4.03 -6.92
N THR A 82 -0.68 -4.14 -6.97
CA THR A 82 -1.48 -4.44 -5.79
C THR A 82 -1.93 -5.89 -5.81
N CYS A 83 -1.61 -6.61 -4.75
CA CYS A 83 -2.01 -8.00 -4.58
C CYS A 83 -2.95 -8.08 -3.38
N VAL A 84 -4.20 -8.46 -3.64
CA VAL A 84 -5.20 -8.54 -2.57
C VAL A 84 -5.07 -9.86 -1.85
N ALA A 85 -5.03 -9.81 -0.53
CA ALA A 85 -4.97 -11.02 0.27
C ALA A 85 -6.32 -11.74 0.21
N VAL A 86 -6.27 -13.04 -0.01
CA VAL A 86 -7.47 -13.87 -0.03
C VAL A 86 -7.27 -15.05 0.91
N ALA A 87 -8.38 -15.57 1.41
CA ALA A 87 -8.32 -16.75 2.25
C ALA A 87 -8.45 -17.97 1.36
N ILE A 88 -7.57 -18.94 1.57
CA ILE A 88 -7.63 -20.22 0.86
C ILE A 88 -7.73 -21.28 1.93
N GLY A 89 -8.82 -21.91 1.96
CA GLY A 89 -8.97 -22.82 3.04
C GLY A 89 -9.64 -24.09 2.80
#